data_587d6b8918295e459fcfedd9b1b4e99b
#
_entry.id   587d6b8918295e459fcfedd9b1b4e99b
#
_cell.length_a   1.000
_cell.length_b   1.000
_cell.length_c   1.000
_cell.angle_alpha   90.00
_cell.angle_beta   90.00
_cell.angle_gamma   90.00
#
_symmetry.space_group_name_H-M   'P 1'
#
loop_
_entity.id
_entity.type
_entity.pdbx_description
1 polymer ?
#
loop_
_entity_poly.entity_id
_entity_poly.type
_entity_poly.pdbx_seq_one_letter_code
_entity_poly.pdbx_strand_id
1 'polypeptide(L)'
;MPPSRGAPIQLAPLPPDEAPLVFHRGDAYPRAIAWFGFRSFWGHLWKLAASVIAAEDIDSREWMQADDPDALTQRIAVELGANPVARSLTDALDRDLFIDFVADTGDDVSVSGAVAEIIFAEYETPDGTLLPRGDILLFGGDTAYPVANEFEIHNRVIVPWNQVLRARELDAPRVLLGIPGNHDWFAGLDGFGRMFRAPIGDIGRTSMLLGKPTLDPGADAPDAIVEHAPIRHFFEWAEAFRVGRRVIKRAALPLIGYRPVQGASYWAIRLAPELDLWGPDRQLVDIDDRQRAYFGRLRDEDPERGLVLCLADPPWAFLEPHRAGQRILTALDLSIEEEGLLALTGDIHHYCRLALGRGMQVTAGGGGAFLHPARMRRKGLKQPEAEFPGPKATFRISLLAPWQIVRGRAGWMIHAALLLAFLPEHLLSRWGHPTATAAVVTGVALTLLLAAIGGAWKKSRGSVWAMAALGGGLLGALPYAFGRLAGVAHRIGVHPLFADVAAMSLSVFSGAFIVGVYFMALTMLGFASDEGFGPLAHPGYKHFVRLRIKRDGSLVEGFVIGKVDPLDPDDPVVLVDRWEWKRPTKQP
;
A
#
# COMPACT_ATOMS: atom_id res chain seq x y z
N MET A 1 12.73 -12.91 -30.16
CA MET A 1 14.07 -12.28 -30.03
C MET A 1 14.03 -11.48 -28.74
N PRO A 2 14.97 -11.62 -27.80
CA PRO A 2 15.04 -10.69 -26.70
C PRO A 2 15.30 -9.29 -27.28
N PRO A 3 14.66 -8.24 -26.76
CA PRO A 3 14.95 -6.89 -27.21
C PRO A 3 16.43 -6.61 -26.87
N SER A 4 17.22 -6.29 -27.90
CA SER A 4 18.49 -5.60 -27.76
C SER A 4 18.35 -4.49 -26.71
N ARG A 5 19.44 -4.07 -26.03
CA ARG A 5 19.48 -2.88 -25.15
C ARG A 5 18.51 -1.86 -25.68
N GLY A 6 17.31 -1.85 -25.08
CA GLY A 6 16.23 -1.02 -25.61
C GLY A 6 16.61 0.44 -25.40
N ALA A 7 16.43 1.26 -26.42
CA ALA A 7 16.51 2.70 -26.24
C ALA A 7 15.64 3.11 -25.04
N PRO A 8 16.02 4.17 -24.28
CA PRO A 8 15.21 4.69 -23.21
C PRO A 8 13.77 4.91 -23.66
N ILE A 9 12.81 4.56 -22.82
CA ILE A 9 11.39 4.76 -23.13
C ILE A 9 11.09 6.26 -23.05
N GLN A 10 10.56 6.82 -24.13
CA GLN A 10 10.08 8.20 -24.14
C GLN A 10 8.85 8.32 -23.23
N LEU A 11 8.92 9.19 -22.22
CA LEU A 11 7.80 9.46 -21.34
C LEU A 11 6.76 10.31 -22.08
N ALA A 12 5.52 9.85 -22.10
CA ALA A 12 4.41 10.64 -22.59
C ALA A 12 4.00 11.72 -21.56
N PRO A 13 3.39 12.82 -21.98
CA PRO A 13 2.78 13.78 -21.06
C PRO A 13 1.59 13.14 -20.33
N LEU A 14 1.33 13.61 -19.09
CA LEU A 14 0.17 13.17 -18.32
C LEU A 14 -1.12 13.48 -19.10
N PRO A 15 -2.00 12.48 -19.34
CA PRO A 15 -3.30 12.72 -19.96
C PRO A 15 -4.19 13.59 -19.06
N PRO A 16 -5.24 14.22 -19.62
CA PRO A 16 -6.24 14.93 -18.82
C PRO A 16 -6.77 14.07 -17.68
N ASP A 17 -7.15 14.69 -16.55
CA ASP A 17 -7.72 14.02 -15.38
C ASP A 17 -9.12 13.44 -15.70
N GLU A 18 -9.15 12.46 -16.59
CA GLU A 18 -10.33 11.71 -17.00
C GLU A 18 -10.03 10.21 -16.98
N ALA A 19 -10.71 9.47 -16.12
CA ALA A 19 -10.56 8.02 -16.04
C ALA A 19 -11.31 7.32 -17.18
N PRO A 20 -10.73 6.30 -17.81
CA PRO A 20 -11.51 5.34 -18.60
C PRO A 20 -12.54 4.67 -17.67
N LEU A 21 -13.71 4.29 -18.22
CA LEU A 21 -14.74 3.56 -17.47
C LEU A 21 -14.44 2.06 -17.37
N VAL A 22 -13.55 1.57 -18.21
CA VAL A 22 -13.15 0.15 -18.25
C VAL A 22 -11.64 0.09 -18.10
N PHE A 23 -11.17 -0.68 -17.14
CA PHE A 23 -9.76 -1.00 -16.91
C PHE A 23 -9.52 -2.48 -17.19
N HIS A 24 -8.35 -2.79 -17.70
CA HIS A 24 -7.89 -4.16 -17.87
C HIS A 24 -7.74 -4.84 -16.51
N ARG A 25 -7.79 -6.16 -16.50
CA ARG A 25 -7.72 -6.96 -15.29
C ARG A 25 -6.67 -8.02 -15.46
N GLY A 26 -5.94 -8.21 -14.41
CA GLY A 26 -5.07 -9.35 -14.31
C GLY A 26 -5.85 -10.67 -14.23
N ASP A 27 -5.35 -11.67 -14.88
CA ASP A 27 -5.84 -13.06 -14.86
C ASP A 27 -4.89 -13.97 -14.06
N ALA A 28 -3.67 -13.54 -13.81
CA ALA A 28 -2.71 -14.28 -13.02
C ALA A 28 -3.13 -14.41 -11.54
N TYR A 29 -2.72 -15.48 -10.90
CA TYR A 29 -2.97 -15.76 -9.48
C TYR A 29 -1.66 -15.60 -8.69
N PRO A 30 -1.67 -15.03 -7.47
CA PRO A 30 -2.79 -14.48 -6.69
C PRO A 30 -3.34 -13.15 -7.24
N ARG A 31 -4.67 -13.05 -7.30
CA ARG A 31 -5.37 -11.82 -7.72
C ARG A 31 -5.42 -10.79 -6.59
N ALA A 32 -5.86 -9.58 -6.94
CA ALA A 32 -6.15 -8.52 -5.97
C ALA A 32 -7.05 -9.01 -4.82
N ILE A 33 -6.79 -8.48 -3.64
CA ILE A 33 -7.48 -8.87 -2.42
C ILE A 33 -8.93 -8.38 -2.45
N ALA A 34 -9.86 -9.31 -2.29
CA ALA A 34 -11.25 -8.98 -2.03
C ALA A 34 -11.42 -8.63 -0.54
N TRP A 35 -11.32 -7.35 -0.16
CA TRP A 35 -11.30 -6.90 1.22
C TRP A 35 -12.54 -7.33 2.04
N PHE A 36 -13.71 -7.44 1.39
CA PHE A 36 -14.92 -8.03 1.97
C PHE A 36 -15.10 -9.51 1.58
N GLY A 37 -14.00 -10.20 1.25
CA GLY A 37 -13.99 -11.64 1.05
C GLY A 37 -13.80 -12.39 2.37
N PHE A 38 -14.46 -13.54 2.54
CA PHE A 38 -14.31 -14.35 3.76
C PHE A 38 -12.86 -14.72 4.07
N ARG A 39 -12.05 -15.01 3.04
CA ARG A 39 -10.62 -15.33 3.20
C ARG A 39 -9.81 -14.15 3.71
N SER A 40 -10.04 -12.96 3.15
CA SER A 40 -9.34 -11.74 3.56
C SER A 40 -9.72 -11.35 4.98
N PHE A 41 -11.01 -11.32 5.28
CA PHE A 41 -11.51 -10.99 6.61
C PHE A 41 -10.98 -11.95 7.68
N TRP A 42 -11.09 -13.27 7.45
CA TRP A 42 -10.60 -14.26 8.40
C TRP A 42 -9.09 -14.24 8.54
N GLY A 43 -8.37 -14.08 7.43
CA GLY A 43 -6.92 -13.94 7.41
C GLY A 43 -6.42 -12.72 8.18
N HIS A 44 -7.09 -11.56 8.03
CA HIS A 44 -6.76 -10.34 8.78
C HIS A 44 -7.08 -10.47 10.28
N LEU A 45 -8.30 -10.88 10.61
CA LEU A 45 -8.73 -11.02 12.00
C LEU A 45 -7.82 -11.99 12.75
N TRP A 46 -7.50 -13.12 12.12
CA TRP A 46 -6.67 -14.14 12.69
C TRP A 46 -5.20 -13.69 12.84
N LYS A 47 -4.63 -13.07 11.81
CA LYS A 47 -3.24 -12.60 11.84
C LYS A 47 -3.07 -11.40 12.75
N LEU A 48 -4.05 -10.51 12.82
CA LEU A 48 -4.08 -9.43 13.80
C LEU A 48 -4.10 -10.00 15.23
N ALA A 49 -4.95 -10.99 15.49
CA ALA A 49 -4.98 -11.68 16.79
C ALA A 49 -3.65 -12.40 17.07
N ALA A 50 -3.09 -13.09 16.09
CA ALA A 50 -1.81 -13.76 16.21
C ALA A 50 -0.64 -12.79 16.41
N SER A 51 -0.62 -11.64 15.72
CA SER A 51 0.42 -10.61 15.91
C SER A 51 0.35 -9.98 17.30
N VAL A 52 -0.86 -9.74 17.82
CA VAL A 52 -1.04 -9.21 19.18
C VAL A 52 -0.63 -10.24 20.23
N ILE A 53 -0.92 -11.52 20.01
CA ILE A 53 -0.60 -12.61 20.97
C ILE A 53 0.88 -13.03 20.87
N ALA A 54 1.46 -13.03 19.66
CA ALA A 54 2.81 -13.50 19.39
C ALA A 54 3.87 -12.38 19.38
N ALA A 55 3.45 -11.11 19.40
CA ALA A 55 4.38 -9.97 19.34
C ALA A 55 5.39 -9.96 20.50
N GLU A 56 5.02 -10.48 21.66
CA GLU A 56 5.94 -10.58 22.80
C GLU A 56 7.01 -11.67 22.63
N ASP A 57 6.73 -12.73 21.87
CA ASP A 57 7.64 -13.87 21.70
C ASP A 57 8.51 -13.83 20.43
N ILE A 58 8.10 -13.05 19.42
CA ILE A 58 8.80 -12.93 18.12
C ILE A 58 9.83 -11.79 18.15
N ASP A 59 9.74 -10.93 19.14
CA ASP A 59 10.56 -9.75 19.28
C ASP A 59 11.96 -10.06 19.83
N SER A 60 12.75 -10.81 19.07
CA SER A 60 14.19 -10.80 19.27
C SER A 60 14.76 -9.51 18.62
N ARG A 61 14.45 -8.37 19.22
CA ARG A 61 14.93 -7.04 18.80
C ARG A 61 16.45 -6.91 18.74
N GLU A 62 17.18 -7.97 19.02
CA GLU A 62 18.63 -8.02 18.85
C GLU A 62 19.08 -7.68 17.45
N TRP A 63 18.29 -7.98 16.41
CA TRP A 63 18.59 -7.61 15.05
C TRP A 63 18.14 -6.19 14.66
N MET A 64 17.45 -5.48 15.53
CA MET A 64 16.96 -4.11 15.28
C MET A 64 17.95 -3.02 15.71
N GLN A 65 19.21 -3.34 15.85
CA GLN A 65 20.26 -2.34 16.02
C GLN A 65 20.66 -1.81 14.64
N ALA A 66 20.34 -0.55 14.37
CA ALA A 66 20.75 0.10 13.14
C ALA A 66 22.27 0.19 13.07
N ASP A 67 22.80 0.00 11.88
CA ASP A 67 24.19 0.31 11.60
C ASP A 67 24.45 1.81 11.79
N ASP A 68 25.70 2.15 12.12
CA ASP A 68 26.16 3.54 12.01
C ASP A 68 25.97 4.04 10.57
N PRO A 69 25.51 5.28 10.33
CA PRO A 69 25.24 5.78 8.98
C PRO A 69 26.44 5.73 8.05
N ASP A 70 27.64 6.01 8.56
CA ASP A 70 28.85 5.95 7.74
C ASP A 70 29.19 4.51 7.36
N ALA A 71 29.04 3.56 8.30
CA ALA A 71 29.24 2.13 8.04
C ALA A 71 28.23 1.58 7.01
N LEU A 72 26.96 1.96 7.11
CA LEU A 72 25.95 1.55 6.13
C LEU A 72 26.20 2.18 4.77
N THR A 73 26.59 3.46 4.72
CA THR A 73 26.95 4.16 3.48
C THR A 73 28.14 3.51 2.78
N GLN A 74 29.18 3.15 3.54
CA GLN A 74 30.35 2.41 3.02
C GLN A 74 29.95 1.03 2.47
N ARG A 75 29.09 0.30 3.18
CA ARG A 75 28.57 -1.00 2.70
C ARG A 75 27.83 -0.84 1.37
N ILE A 76 26.96 0.17 1.26
CA ILE A 76 26.27 0.49 0.01
C ILE A 76 27.28 0.81 -1.10
N ALA A 77 28.28 1.63 -0.82
CA ALA A 77 29.33 1.96 -1.80
C ALA A 77 30.06 0.71 -2.30
N VAL A 78 30.42 -0.22 -1.40
CA VAL A 78 31.03 -1.52 -1.77
C VAL A 78 30.12 -2.34 -2.68
N GLU A 79 28.85 -2.47 -2.32
CA GLU A 79 27.89 -3.26 -3.13
C GLU A 79 27.62 -2.63 -4.50
N LEU A 80 27.73 -1.30 -4.62
CA LEU A 80 27.63 -0.60 -5.90
C LEU A 80 28.94 -0.61 -6.71
N GLY A 81 30.02 -1.21 -6.18
CA GLY A 81 31.35 -1.19 -6.80
C GLY A 81 31.99 0.22 -6.83
N ALA A 82 31.58 1.10 -5.91
CA ALA A 82 32.04 2.48 -5.78
C ALA A 82 33.15 2.61 -4.73
N ASN A 83 33.68 3.83 -4.54
CA ASN A 83 34.78 4.07 -3.60
C ASN A 83 34.30 3.95 -2.13
N PRO A 84 34.71 2.93 -1.36
CA PRO A 84 34.21 2.70 0.00
C PRO A 84 34.80 3.68 1.05
N VAL A 85 35.79 4.47 0.69
CA VAL A 85 36.41 5.44 1.62
C VAL A 85 35.71 6.79 1.58
N ALA A 86 34.85 7.01 0.61
CA ALA A 86 34.06 8.24 0.49
C ALA A 86 33.07 8.40 1.65
N ARG A 87 32.79 9.64 2.03
CA ARG A 87 31.91 9.96 3.15
C ARG A 87 30.42 10.02 2.79
N SER A 88 30.11 10.01 1.49
CA SER A 88 28.75 10.02 0.97
C SER A 88 28.65 9.16 -0.30
N LEU A 89 27.42 8.79 -0.68
CA LEU A 89 27.20 7.95 -1.87
C LEU A 89 27.50 8.68 -3.17
N THR A 90 27.17 9.99 -3.26
CA THR A 90 27.49 10.78 -4.45
C THR A 90 29.01 10.94 -4.64
N ASP A 91 29.77 11.12 -3.55
CA ASP A 91 31.23 11.14 -3.60
C ASP A 91 31.80 9.76 -3.98
N ALA A 92 31.22 8.69 -3.41
CA ALA A 92 31.65 7.33 -3.72
C ALA A 92 31.49 7.00 -5.21
N LEU A 93 30.39 7.42 -5.82
CA LEU A 93 30.04 7.19 -7.22
C LEU A 93 30.70 8.18 -8.19
N ASP A 94 31.18 9.32 -7.68
CA ASP A 94 31.72 10.44 -8.48
C ASP A 94 30.71 11.01 -9.51
N ARG A 95 29.40 10.91 -9.23
CA ARG A 95 28.28 11.37 -10.08
C ARG A 95 27.00 11.58 -9.28
N ASP A 96 25.95 12.07 -9.95
CA ASP A 96 24.58 12.09 -9.39
C ASP A 96 24.16 10.65 -9.00
N LEU A 97 23.45 10.52 -7.88
CA LEU A 97 22.89 9.26 -7.39
C LEU A 97 21.42 9.17 -7.83
N PHE A 98 21.01 7.99 -8.28
CA PHE A 98 19.62 7.70 -8.62
C PHE A 98 19.00 6.72 -7.62
N ILE A 99 17.78 7.02 -7.16
CA ILE A 99 17.01 6.16 -6.25
C ILE A 99 15.62 5.94 -6.85
N ASP A 100 15.19 4.69 -6.96
CA ASP A 100 13.83 4.32 -7.30
C ASP A 100 13.04 4.09 -6.02
N PHE A 101 12.12 5.00 -5.69
CA PHE A 101 11.23 4.88 -4.53
C PHE A 101 9.90 4.28 -4.92
N VAL A 102 9.49 3.22 -4.23
CA VAL A 102 8.21 2.54 -4.39
C VAL A 102 7.64 2.16 -3.03
N ALA A 103 6.33 2.28 -2.85
CA ALA A 103 5.64 1.86 -1.64
C ALA A 103 4.32 1.17 -1.99
N ASP A 104 3.77 0.39 -1.06
CA ASP A 104 2.46 -0.26 -1.19
C ASP A 104 2.41 -1.21 -2.39
N THR A 105 3.29 -2.20 -2.38
CA THR A 105 3.45 -3.19 -3.44
C THR A 105 2.60 -4.45 -3.20
N GLY A 106 2.68 -5.45 -4.05
CA GLY A 106 2.26 -6.83 -3.76
C GLY A 106 0.80 -7.06 -3.38
N ASP A 107 -0.16 -6.55 -4.19
CA ASP A 107 -1.59 -6.91 -4.07
C ASP A 107 -2.01 -7.87 -5.21
N ASP A 108 -2.13 -7.42 -6.44
CA ASP A 108 -2.39 -8.25 -7.62
C ASP A 108 -1.08 -8.60 -8.33
N VAL A 109 -0.85 -9.87 -8.61
CA VAL A 109 0.39 -10.33 -9.26
C VAL A 109 0.59 -9.74 -10.64
N SER A 110 -0.49 -9.61 -11.43
CA SER A 110 -0.39 -9.02 -12.77
C SER A 110 -0.04 -7.53 -12.69
N VAL A 111 -0.65 -6.81 -11.74
CA VAL A 111 -0.31 -5.39 -11.48
C VAL A 111 1.11 -5.26 -10.97
N SER A 112 1.53 -6.14 -10.07
CA SER A 112 2.90 -6.17 -9.53
C SER A 112 3.94 -6.37 -10.64
N GLY A 113 3.68 -7.29 -11.58
CA GLY A 113 4.52 -7.48 -12.77
C GLY A 113 4.59 -6.23 -13.64
N ALA A 114 3.45 -5.60 -13.92
CA ALA A 114 3.39 -4.37 -14.71
C ALA A 114 4.13 -3.19 -14.02
N VAL A 115 4.05 -3.09 -12.70
CA VAL A 115 4.80 -2.11 -11.91
C VAL A 115 6.31 -2.39 -12.00
N ALA A 116 6.72 -3.66 -11.91
CA ALA A 116 8.13 -4.03 -12.09
C ALA A 116 8.66 -3.62 -13.48
N GLU A 117 7.84 -3.78 -14.53
CA GLU A 117 8.22 -3.35 -15.87
C GLU A 117 8.52 -1.86 -15.95
N ILE A 118 7.73 -1.01 -15.29
CA ILE A 118 8.00 0.43 -15.28
C ILE A 118 9.16 0.82 -14.36
N ILE A 119 9.34 0.19 -13.20
CA ILE A 119 10.46 0.50 -12.29
C ILE A 119 11.80 0.14 -12.94
N PHE A 120 11.89 -1.01 -13.59
CA PHE A 120 13.15 -1.52 -14.12
C PHE A 120 13.48 -1.04 -15.55
N ALA A 121 12.74 -0.07 -16.08
CA ALA A 121 13.02 0.57 -17.35
C ALA A 121 13.89 1.83 -17.19
N GLU A 122 14.54 2.23 -18.27
CA GLU A 122 15.20 3.52 -18.42
C GLU A 122 14.32 4.46 -19.22
N TYR A 123 14.40 5.75 -18.94
CA TYR A 123 13.49 6.72 -19.53
C TYR A 123 14.22 7.93 -20.07
N GLU A 124 13.56 8.58 -21.01
CA GLU A 124 13.90 9.92 -21.48
C GLU A 124 12.67 10.81 -21.31
N THR A 125 12.84 11.94 -20.63
CA THR A 125 11.78 12.92 -20.45
C THR A 125 11.53 13.72 -21.72
N PRO A 126 10.40 14.43 -21.87
CA PRO A 126 10.12 15.23 -23.05
C PRO A 126 11.16 16.32 -23.36
N ASP A 127 11.93 16.76 -22.38
CA ASP A 127 13.03 17.72 -22.54
C ASP A 127 14.39 17.07 -22.82
N GLY A 128 14.43 15.74 -23.06
CA GLY A 128 15.64 15.00 -23.39
C GLY A 128 16.50 14.61 -22.18
N THR A 129 15.99 14.75 -20.94
CA THR A 129 16.72 14.29 -19.75
C THR A 129 16.68 12.77 -19.67
N LEU A 130 17.86 12.13 -19.66
CA LEU A 130 17.96 10.69 -19.47
C LEU A 130 17.84 10.31 -17.99
N LEU A 131 17.01 9.31 -17.71
CA LEU A 131 16.74 8.77 -16.39
C LEU A 131 17.14 7.28 -16.35
N PRO A 132 18.39 6.96 -15.99
CA PRO A 132 18.81 5.58 -15.80
C PRO A 132 18.06 4.94 -14.63
N ARG A 133 18.09 3.61 -14.54
CA ARG A 133 17.56 2.89 -13.36
C ARG A 133 18.27 3.36 -12.10
N GLY A 134 17.54 3.35 -10.99
CA GLY A 134 18.08 3.70 -9.67
C GLY A 134 19.25 2.81 -9.25
N ASP A 135 20.27 3.39 -8.68
CA ASP A 135 21.36 2.67 -7.99
C ASP A 135 20.82 1.95 -6.75
N ILE A 136 19.81 2.56 -6.12
CA ILE A 136 19.10 2.05 -4.94
C ILE A 136 17.62 1.87 -5.30
N LEU A 137 17.06 0.71 -4.96
CA LEU A 137 15.62 0.48 -4.92
C LEU A 137 15.16 0.61 -3.47
N LEU A 138 14.34 1.62 -3.20
CA LEU A 138 13.89 1.99 -1.86
C LEU A 138 12.40 1.67 -1.71
N PHE A 139 12.07 0.76 -0.79
CA PHE A 139 10.69 0.45 -0.43
C PHE A 139 10.22 1.34 0.74
N GLY A 140 9.12 2.04 0.53
CA GLY A 140 8.53 2.98 1.49
C GLY A 140 7.47 2.38 2.41
N GLY A 141 7.46 1.07 2.61
CA GLY A 141 6.51 0.35 3.46
C GLY A 141 5.51 -0.51 2.68
N ASP A 142 4.83 -1.38 3.40
CA ASP A 142 3.80 -2.30 2.93
C ASP A 142 4.23 -3.10 1.69
N THR A 143 5.20 -4.01 1.95
CA THR A 143 5.83 -4.80 0.90
C THR A 143 4.85 -5.74 0.20
N ALA A 144 3.86 -6.30 0.91
CA ALA A 144 2.81 -7.13 0.31
C ALA A 144 1.52 -7.15 1.16
N TYR A 145 0.41 -7.42 0.49
CA TYR A 145 -0.93 -7.50 1.06
C TYR A 145 -1.48 -8.93 1.04
N PRO A 146 -2.42 -9.31 1.96
CA PRO A 146 -2.99 -8.52 3.06
C PRO A 146 -2.10 -8.43 4.29
N VAL A 147 -1.04 -9.20 4.37
CA VAL A 147 -0.03 -9.24 5.43
C VAL A 147 1.27 -9.68 4.79
N ALA A 148 2.31 -8.87 4.89
CA ALA A 148 3.58 -9.06 4.22
C ALA A 148 4.42 -10.20 4.84
N ASN A 149 3.84 -11.40 4.89
CA ASN A 149 4.57 -12.60 5.27
C ASN A 149 5.42 -13.11 4.11
N GLU A 150 6.26 -14.09 4.39
CA GLU A 150 7.14 -14.76 3.43
C GLU A 150 6.42 -15.15 2.12
N PHE A 151 5.22 -15.71 2.20
CA PHE A 151 4.50 -16.22 1.03
C PHE A 151 3.87 -15.14 0.17
N GLU A 152 3.30 -14.13 0.82
CA GLU A 152 2.70 -13.00 0.08
C GLU A 152 3.79 -12.20 -0.61
N ILE A 153 4.92 -11.93 0.06
CA ILE A 153 6.08 -11.27 -0.58
C ILE A 153 6.63 -12.13 -1.71
N HIS A 154 6.84 -13.44 -1.46
CA HIS A 154 7.32 -14.37 -2.50
C HIS A 154 6.42 -14.33 -3.74
N ASN A 155 5.12 -14.58 -3.56
CA ASN A 155 4.21 -14.75 -4.68
C ASN A 155 3.84 -13.45 -5.38
N ARG A 156 3.72 -12.34 -4.62
CA ARG A 156 3.17 -11.10 -5.14
C ARG A 156 4.22 -10.06 -5.52
N VAL A 157 5.47 -10.22 -5.03
CA VAL A 157 6.57 -9.30 -5.34
C VAL A 157 7.74 -10.05 -5.98
N ILE A 158 8.34 -11.02 -5.28
CA ILE A 158 9.60 -11.61 -5.72
C ILE A 158 9.46 -12.34 -7.04
N VAL A 159 8.44 -13.20 -7.19
CA VAL A 159 8.23 -13.97 -8.42
C VAL A 159 7.98 -13.06 -9.63
N PRO A 160 6.96 -12.18 -9.63
CA PRO A 160 6.67 -11.34 -10.80
C PRO A 160 7.81 -10.36 -11.12
N TRP A 161 8.48 -9.82 -10.10
CA TRP A 161 9.58 -8.89 -10.31
C TRP A 161 10.83 -9.59 -10.86
N ASN A 162 11.16 -10.79 -10.36
CA ASN A 162 12.24 -11.61 -10.90
C ASN A 162 11.98 -12.07 -12.33
N GLN A 163 10.74 -12.33 -12.71
CA GLN A 163 10.38 -12.64 -14.09
C GLN A 163 10.73 -11.47 -15.03
N VAL A 164 10.41 -10.25 -14.63
CA VAL A 164 10.79 -9.03 -15.39
C VAL A 164 12.31 -8.85 -15.42
N LEU A 165 12.99 -9.01 -14.28
CA LEU A 165 14.44 -8.84 -14.18
C LEU A 165 15.21 -9.87 -15.00
N ARG A 166 14.74 -11.12 -15.09
CA ARG A 166 15.36 -12.14 -15.96
C ARG A 166 15.25 -11.82 -17.44
N ALA A 167 14.20 -11.12 -17.84
CA ALA A 167 14.02 -10.69 -19.23
C ALA A 167 14.91 -9.48 -19.59
N ARG A 168 15.56 -8.85 -18.60
CA ARG A 168 16.42 -7.68 -18.80
C ARG A 168 17.88 -8.02 -18.55
N GLU A 169 18.76 -7.38 -19.30
CA GLU A 169 20.20 -7.44 -19.01
C GLU A 169 20.48 -6.64 -17.73
N LEU A 170 21.18 -7.28 -16.79
CA LEU A 170 21.64 -6.66 -15.55
C LEU A 170 23.04 -6.12 -15.78
N ASP A 171 23.17 -4.83 -15.93
CA ASP A 171 24.37 -4.11 -16.31
C ASP A 171 25.29 -3.75 -15.13
N ALA A 172 24.71 -3.63 -13.93
CA ALA A 172 25.44 -3.26 -12.73
C ALA A 172 24.73 -3.79 -11.47
N PRO A 173 25.47 -4.07 -10.38
CA PRO A 173 24.88 -4.37 -9.09
C PRO A 173 24.14 -3.15 -8.55
N ARG A 174 23.03 -3.40 -7.86
CA ARG A 174 22.18 -2.38 -7.23
C ARG A 174 21.88 -2.76 -5.79
N VAL A 175 21.46 -1.80 -5.01
CA VAL A 175 21.17 -1.96 -3.60
C VAL A 175 19.67 -1.95 -3.33
N LEU A 176 19.24 -2.79 -2.40
CA LEU A 176 17.89 -2.87 -1.90
C LEU A 176 17.84 -2.32 -0.47
N LEU A 177 16.98 -1.33 -0.26
CA LEU A 177 16.67 -0.75 1.05
C LEU A 177 15.15 -0.68 1.24
N GLY A 178 14.69 -0.68 2.49
CA GLY A 178 13.27 -0.49 2.78
C GLY A 178 13.03 -0.10 4.23
N ILE A 179 11.84 0.40 4.46
CA ILE A 179 11.24 0.55 5.78
C ILE A 179 9.95 -0.26 5.84
N PRO A 180 9.57 -0.81 6.99
CA PRO A 180 8.33 -1.57 7.08
C PRO A 180 7.11 -0.66 7.26
N GLY A 181 6.00 -1.04 6.61
CA GLY A 181 4.68 -0.50 6.91
C GLY A 181 3.92 -1.35 7.94
N ASN A 182 2.64 -1.06 8.14
CA ASN A 182 1.81 -1.81 9.09
C ASN A 182 1.53 -3.25 8.62
N HIS A 183 1.41 -3.49 7.31
CA HIS A 183 1.22 -4.84 6.78
C HIS A 183 2.46 -5.73 6.94
N ASP A 184 3.66 -5.16 6.96
CA ASP A 184 4.90 -5.87 7.32
C ASP A 184 4.93 -6.23 8.81
N TRP A 185 4.49 -5.31 9.68
CA TRP A 185 4.38 -5.53 11.12
C TRP A 185 3.31 -6.55 11.49
N PHE A 186 2.22 -6.66 10.74
CA PHE A 186 1.22 -7.71 10.96
C PHE A 186 1.80 -9.13 10.78
N ALA A 187 2.92 -9.26 10.07
CA ALA A 187 3.68 -10.50 9.94
C ALA A 187 4.86 -10.61 10.94
N GLY A 188 5.01 -9.69 11.88
CA GLY A 188 6.15 -9.64 12.80
C GLY A 188 7.48 -9.40 12.09
N LEU A 189 7.49 -8.71 10.96
CA LEU A 189 8.65 -8.41 10.10
C LEU A 189 9.39 -9.64 9.54
N ASP A 190 8.83 -10.85 9.62
CA ASP A 190 9.52 -12.05 9.13
C ASP A 190 9.80 -11.98 7.61
N GLY A 191 8.79 -11.64 6.81
CA GLY A 191 8.95 -11.48 5.37
C GLY A 191 9.87 -10.31 5.01
N PHE A 192 9.69 -9.17 5.69
CA PHE A 192 10.52 -7.99 5.54
C PHE A 192 12.02 -8.30 5.80
N GLY A 193 12.32 -8.93 6.93
CA GLY A 193 13.70 -9.30 7.28
C GLY A 193 14.36 -10.23 6.27
N ARG A 194 13.58 -11.13 5.62
CA ARG A 194 14.09 -12.03 4.57
C ARG A 194 14.42 -11.32 3.27
N MET A 195 13.74 -10.22 2.96
CA MET A 195 13.94 -9.46 1.74
C MET A 195 15.02 -8.40 1.90
N PHE A 196 15.06 -7.67 3.02
CA PHE A 196 15.84 -6.44 3.15
C PHE A 196 17.09 -6.57 4.02
N ARG A 197 17.18 -7.58 4.88
CA ARG A 197 18.32 -7.69 5.79
C ARG A 197 19.59 -8.14 5.08
N ALA A 198 20.69 -7.44 5.37
CA ALA A 198 22.02 -7.82 4.92
C ALA A 198 22.35 -9.27 5.34
N PRO A 199 22.99 -10.05 4.46
CA PRO A 199 23.51 -11.35 4.82
C PRO A 199 24.52 -11.18 5.95
N ILE A 200 24.27 -11.82 7.08
CA ILE A 200 25.28 -11.88 8.17
C ILE A 200 26.27 -12.95 7.77
N GLY A 201 27.54 -12.57 7.62
CA GLY A 201 28.61 -13.48 7.25
C GLY A 201 28.65 -14.72 8.14
N ASP A 202 29.50 -15.69 7.88
CA ASP A 202 29.60 -17.08 8.37
C ASP A 202 29.52 -17.33 9.88
N ILE A 203 29.00 -16.38 10.65
CA ILE A 203 28.72 -16.52 12.09
C ILE A 203 27.42 -17.32 12.22
N GLY A 204 27.59 -18.63 12.29
CA GLY A 204 26.57 -19.68 12.21
C GLY A 204 25.39 -19.67 13.20
N ARG A 205 25.09 -18.54 13.86
CA ARG A 205 23.95 -18.44 14.79
C ARG A 205 22.75 -17.67 14.22
N THR A 206 22.98 -16.68 13.39
CA THR A 206 21.89 -15.88 12.80
C THR A 206 21.36 -16.48 11.50
N SER A 207 22.10 -17.35 10.84
CA SER A 207 21.60 -18.12 9.70
C SER A 207 20.45 -19.09 10.04
N MET A 208 20.18 -19.32 11.32
CA MET A 208 19.09 -20.19 11.74
C MET A 208 17.70 -19.56 11.52
N LEU A 209 17.58 -18.25 11.58
CA LEU A 209 16.29 -17.55 11.42
C LEU A 209 16.01 -17.18 9.94
N LEU A 210 17.03 -16.86 9.17
CA LEU A 210 16.87 -16.28 7.83
C LEU A 210 17.32 -17.20 6.67
N GLY A 211 17.75 -18.44 6.94
CA GLY A 211 18.35 -19.29 5.91
C GLY A 211 19.78 -18.86 5.54
N LYS A 212 20.48 -19.66 4.73
CA LYS A 212 21.75 -19.24 4.15
C LYS A 212 21.48 -18.16 3.13
N PRO A 213 22.13 -16.97 3.20
CA PRO A 213 22.08 -16.03 2.11
C PRO A 213 22.67 -16.71 0.88
N THR A 214 21.98 -16.63 -0.23
CA THR A 214 22.56 -17.02 -1.51
C THR A 214 23.65 -16.02 -1.87
N LEU A 215 24.86 -16.49 -2.04
CA LEU A 215 26.01 -15.66 -2.46
C LEU A 215 25.80 -15.09 -3.87
N ASP A 216 24.95 -15.74 -4.66
CA ASP A 216 24.51 -15.28 -5.97
C ASP A 216 22.99 -15.06 -5.96
N PRO A 217 22.53 -13.79 -5.89
CA PRO A 217 21.11 -13.47 -5.90
C PRO A 217 20.37 -13.91 -7.18
N GLY A 218 21.08 -14.30 -8.21
CA GLY A 218 20.48 -14.80 -9.45
C GLY A 218 20.28 -16.31 -9.49
N ALA A 219 21.09 -17.08 -8.76
CA ALA A 219 21.14 -18.54 -8.91
C ALA A 219 19.91 -19.26 -8.31
N ASP A 220 19.44 -18.78 -7.14
CA ASP A 220 18.34 -19.40 -6.39
C ASP A 220 17.10 -18.49 -6.30
N ALA A 221 16.97 -17.53 -7.22
CA ALA A 221 15.83 -16.62 -7.21
C ALA A 221 14.53 -17.37 -7.51
N PRO A 222 13.46 -17.13 -6.74
CA PRO A 222 12.15 -17.73 -6.97
C PRO A 222 11.61 -17.45 -8.37
N ASP A 223 11.11 -18.47 -9.05
CA ASP A 223 10.59 -18.40 -10.41
C ASP A 223 9.15 -18.89 -10.54
N ALA A 224 8.60 -19.51 -9.50
CA ALA A 224 7.28 -20.06 -9.50
C ALA A 224 6.47 -19.64 -8.27
N ILE A 225 5.19 -19.36 -8.50
CA ILE A 225 4.21 -19.09 -7.45
C ILE A 225 3.94 -20.37 -6.66
N VAL A 226 3.95 -20.25 -5.33
CA VAL A 226 3.63 -21.35 -4.42
C VAL A 226 2.15 -21.29 -4.07
N GLU A 227 1.39 -22.32 -4.45
CA GLU A 227 -0.02 -22.43 -4.05
C GLU A 227 -0.14 -22.79 -2.58
N HIS A 228 -0.91 -22.00 -1.85
CA HIS A 228 -1.25 -22.26 -0.45
C HIS A 228 -2.69 -22.70 -0.29
N ALA A 229 -2.88 -23.88 0.30
CA ALA A 229 -4.18 -24.26 0.84
C ALA A 229 -4.40 -23.49 2.18
N PRO A 230 -5.48 -22.69 2.32
CA PRO A 230 -5.77 -21.93 3.54
C PRO A 230 -5.83 -22.78 4.82
N ILE A 231 -6.21 -24.05 4.67
CA ILE A 231 -6.25 -25.04 5.74
C ILE A 231 -4.85 -25.42 6.22
N ARG A 232 -3.85 -25.44 5.35
CA ARG A 232 -2.47 -25.76 5.70
C ARG A 232 -1.87 -24.71 6.64
N HIS A 233 -2.12 -23.44 6.44
CA HIS A 233 -1.71 -22.37 7.36
C HIS A 233 -2.28 -22.52 8.77
N PHE A 234 -3.53 -22.95 8.88
CA PHE A 234 -4.13 -23.20 10.19
C PHE A 234 -3.40 -24.35 10.92
N PHE A 235 -3.06 -25.42 10.22
CA PHE A 235 -2.35 -26.56 10.81
C PHE A 235 -0.88 -26.25 11.07
N GLU A 236 -0.20 -25.53 10.19
CA GLU A 236 1.20 -25.09 10.40
C GLU A 236 1.31 -24.16 11.60
N TRP A 237 0.35 -23.27 11.77
CA TRP A 237 0.27 -22.43 12.97
C TRP A 237 -0.03 -23.23 14.24
N ALA A 238 -1.00 -24.12 14.20
CA ALA A 238 -1.33 -24.99 15.33
C ALA A 238 -0.13 -25.90 15.69
N GLU A 239 0.65 -26.32 14.70
CA GLU A 239 1.86 -27.09 14.88
C GLU A 239 3.02 -26.24 15.43
N ALA A 240 3.20 -25.01 14.96
CA ALA A 240 4.18 -24.06 15.50
C ALA A 240 3.89 -23.72 16.98
N PHE A 241 2.62 -23.58 17.34
CA PHE A 241 2.20 -23.39 18.73
C PHE A 241 2.41 -24.65 19.59
N ARG A 242 2.18 -25.84 18.99
CA ARG A 242 2.27 -27.14 19.70
C ARG A 242 3.70 -27.64 19.88
N VAL A 243 4.60 -27.31 18.98
CA VAL A 243 5.97 -27.86 18.89
C VAL A 243 7.02 -26.95 19.53
N GLY A 244 6.62 -25.78 20.04
CA GLY A 244 7.53 -24.84 20.70
C GLY A 244 8.87 -24.71 19.95
N ARG A 245 8.96 -23.74 19.06
CA ARG A 245 10.21 -23.28 18.42
C ARG A 245 11.04 -24.34 17.66
N ARG A 246 10.46 -25.10 16.78
CA ARG A 246 11.28 -25.66 15.69
C ARG A 246 11.63 -24.50 14.76
N VAL A 247 12.89 -24.08 14.82
CA VAL A 247 13.48 -23.13 13.88
C VAL A 247 13.39 -23.74 12.47
N ILE A 248 12.35 -23.40 11.74
CA ILE A 248 12.24 -23.76 10.32
C ILE A 248 13.28 -22.92 9.62
N LYS A 249 14.26 -23.55 8.97
CA LYS A 249 15.20 -22.88 8.06
C LYS A 249 14.38 -22.29 6.92
N ARG A 250 14.18 -20.99 6.94
CA ARG A 250 13.42 -20.29 5.91
C ARG A 250 14.37 -19.57 4.97
N ALA A 251 14.11 -19.64 3.68
CA ALA A 251 14.95 -19.05 2.65
C ALA A 251 14.90 -17.52 2.66
N ALA A 252 15.96 -16.86 2.25
CA ALA A 252 15.92 -15.46 1.87
C ALA A 252 14.95 -15.25 0.69
N LEU A 253 14.51 -14.02 0.49
CA LEU A 253 13.65 -13.60 -0.62
C LEU A 253 14.47 -12.69 -1.56
N PRO A 254 15.33 -13.25 -2.42
CA PRO A 254 16.26 -12.48 -3.22
C PRO A 254 15.55 -11.84 -4.41
N LEU A 255 15.91 -10.58 -4.68
CA LEU A 255 15.56 -9.87 -5.90
C LEU A 255 16.78 -9.83 -6.82
N ILE A 256 16.64 -10.33 -8.05
CA ILE A 256 17.75 -10.48 -9.01
C ILE A 256 18.46 -9.15 -9.26
N GLY A 257 19.79 -9.13 -9.11
CA GLY A 257 20.61 -7.94 -9.33
C GLY A 257 20.57 -6.89 -8.21
N TYR A 258 19.82 -7.14 -7.13
CA TYR A 258 19.74 -6.26 -5.98
C TYR A 258 20.34 -6.89 -4.73
N ARG A 259 21.11 -6.11 -3.97
CA ARG A 259 21.77 -6.54 -2.73
C ARG A 259 21.08 -5.91 -1.53
N PRO A 260 20.50 -6.68 -0.59
CA PRO A 260 20.02 -6.15 0.68
C PRO A 260 21.22 -5.79 1.57
N VAL A 261 21.16 -4.61 2.21
CA VAL A 261 22.32 -4.06 2.94
C VAL A 261 22.03 -3.64 4.37
N GLN A 262 20.76 -3.49 4.76
CA GLN A 262 20.41 -2.96 6.08
C GLN A 262 20.52 -4.01 7.19
N GLY A 263 20.94 -3.57 8.37
CA GLY A 263 21.03 -4.41 9.57
C GLY A 263 19.74 -4.42 10.40
N ALA A 264 18.89 -3.38 10.26
CA ALA A 264 17.68 -3.20 11.04
C ALA A 264 16.51 -2.71 10.18
N SER A 265 15.32 -2.60 10.78
CA SER A 265 14.11 -2.07 10.14
C SER A 265 14.13 -0.54 9.99
N TYR A 266 15.05 0.14 10.67
CA TYR A 266 15.29 1.57 10.57
C TYR A 266 16.77 1.85 10.31
N TRP A 267 17.07 2.94 9.65
CA TRP A 267 18.44 3.25 9.21
C TRP A 267 18.59 4.72 8.81
N ALA A 268 19.85 5.16 8.69
CA ALA A 268 20.23 6.42 8.07
C ALA A 268 21.43 6.21 7.15
N ILE A 269 21.49 6.96 6.04
CA ILE A 269 22.59 6.94 5.07
C ILE A 269 22.99 8.36 4.64
N ARG A 270 24.26 8.54 4.27
CA ARG A 270 24.80 9.77 3.74
C ARG A 270 24.63 9.80 2.21
N LEU A 271 23.62 10.51 1.71
CA LEU A 271 23.38 10.63 0.26
C LEU A 271 24.46 11.44 -0.44
N ALA A 272 24.72 12.63 0.08
CA ALA A 272 25.71 13.59 -0.40
C ALA A 272 26.42 14.26 0.79
N PRO A 273 27.49 15.07 0.60
CA PRO A 273 28.32 15.60 1.70
C PRO A 273 27.53 16.22 2.85
N GLU A 274 26.44 16.90 2.57
CA GLU A 274 25.61 17.58 3.58
C GLU A 274 24.13 17.20 3.49
N LEU A 275 23.83 15.99 2.98
CA LEU A 275 22.49 15.50 2.79
C LEU A 275 22.35 14.05 3.23
N ASP A 276 21.43 13.79 4.15
CA ASP A 276 21.11 12.46 4.63
C ASP A 276 19.74 11.98 4.16
N LEU A 277 19.56 10.66 4.15
CA LEU A 277 18.28 10.01 4.06
C LEU A 277 18.06 9.15 5.31
N TRP A 278 16.97 9.41 6.02
CA TRP A 278 16.56 8.63 7.18
C TRP A 278 15.33 7.80 6.88
N GLY A 279 15.37 6.54 7.26
CA GLY A 279 14.25 5.61 7.19
C GLY A 279 13.85 5.12 8.59
N PRO A 280 13.04 5.88 9.35
CA PRO A 280 12.52 5.42 10.63
C PRO A 280 11.45 4.35 10.42
N ASP A 281 11.43 3.38 11.33
CA ASP A 281 10.39 2.36 11.40
C ASP A 281 9.25 2.84 12.32
N ARG A 282 8.06 2.99 11.75
CA ARG A 282 6.87 3.44 12.50
C ARG A 282 6.44 2.47 13.60
N GLN A 283 6.82 1.20 13.51
CA GLN A 283 6.29 0.09 14.32
C GLN A 283 4.74 -0.01 14.25
N LEU A 284 4.10 -0.69 15.19
CA LEU A 284 2.63 -0.78 15.20
C LEU A 284 1.95 0.41 15.87
N VAL A 285 2.59 1.00 16.88
CA VAL A 285 1.96 2.01 17.73
C VAL A 285 2.75 3.31 17.78
N ASP A 286 4.07 3.24 18.03
CA ASP A 286 4.93 4.41 18.19
C ASP A 286 6.40 4.03 18.00
N ILE A 287 7.25 5.01 17.67
CA ILE A 287 8.69 4.83 17.57
C ILE A 287 9.28 4.58 18.97
N ASP A 288 10.09 3.54 19.10
CA ASP A 288 10.72 3.18 20.36
C ASP A 288 11.89 4.10 20.76
N ASP A 289 12.30 3.99 22.02
CA ASP A 289 13.36 4.84 22.57
C ASP A 289 14.73 4.59 21.91
N ARG A 290 14.97 3.42 21.33
CA ARG A 290 16.22 3.12 20.59
C ARG A 290 16.31 3.95 19.32
N GLN A 291 15.22 4.01 18.56
CA GLN A 291 15.16 4.85 17.36
C GLN A 291 15.25 6.34 17.71
N ARG A 292 14.54 6.78 18.77
CA ARG A 292 14.65 8.17 19.25
C ARG A 292 16.09 8.52 19.62
N ALA A 293 16.78 7.66 20.36
CA ALA A 293 18.18 7.87 20.72
C ALA A 293 19.12 7.84 19.50
N TYR A 294 18.85 6.96 18.52
CA TYR A 294 19.63 6.84 17.30
C TYR A 294 19.53 8.11 16.43
N PHE A 295 18.33 8.53 16.09
CA PHE A 295 18.11 9.69 15.24
C PHE A 295 18.39 11.00 15.98
N GLY A 296 18.09 11.09 17.29
CA GLY A 296 18.43 12.24 18.13
C GLY A 296 19.92 12.50 18.16
N ARG A 297 20.74 11.45 18.35
CA ARG A 297 22.21 11.59 18.28
C ARG A 297 22.66 12.13 16.92
N LEU A 298 22.14 11.61 15.81
CA LEU A 298 22.52 12.10 14.48
C LEU A 298 22.17 13.57 14.26
N ARG A 299 21.05 14.00 14.82
CA ARG A 299 20.64 15.41 14.77
C ARG A 299 21.56 16.29 15.62
N ASP A 300 21.94 15.84 16.81
CA ASP A 300 22.84 16.57 17.70
C ASP A 300 24.26 16.68 17.12
N GLU A 301 24.73 15.65 16.40
CA GLU A 301 26.03 15.63 15.73
C GLU A 301 26.13 16.65 14.58
N ASP A 302 25.06 16.82 13.79
CA ASP A 302 25.02 17.77 12.67
C ASP A 302 23.60 18.31 12.43
N PRO A 303 23.17 19.31 13.19
CA PRO A 303 21.83 19.88 13.09
C PRO A 303 21.57 20.69 11.81
N GLU A 304 22.62 20.96 11.03
CA GLU A 304 22.56 21.76 9.79
C GLU A 304 22.38 20.90 8.55
N ARG A 305 22.55 19.60 8.69
CA ARG A 305 22.52 18.66 7.57
C ARG A 305 21.13 18.61 6.95
N GLY A 306 21.05 18.74 5.64
CA GLY A 306 19.80 18.54 4.90
C GLY A 306 19.26 17.13 5.09
N LEU A 307 17.95 17.00 5.18
CA LEU A 307 17.33 15.73 5.51
C LEU A 307 16.20 15.38 4.56
N VAL A 308 16.30 14.19 3.97
CA VAL A 308 15.22 13.48 3.29
C VAL A 308 14.69 12.41 4.24
N LEU A 309 13.39 12.32 4.41
CA LEU A 309 12.72 11.30 5.23
C LEU A 309 12.03 10.28 4.32
N CYS A 310 12.22 9.00 4.60
CA CYS A 310 11.41 7.92 4.06
C CYS A 310 10.49 7.43 5.17
N LEU A 311 9.18 7.69 5.06
CA LEU A 311 8.18 7.39 6.08
C LEU A 311 7.14 6.42 5.54
N ALA A 312 6.76 5.40 6.30
CA ALA A 312 5.70 4.50 5.88
C ALA A 312 4.33 5.21 5.88
N ASP A 313 4.05 6.05 6.90
CA ASP A 313 2.81 6.82 6.97
C ASP A 313 3.04 8.30 6.63
N PRO A 314 2.19 8.92 5.80
CA PRO A 314 2.30 10.33 5.49
C PRO A 314 1.87 11.20 6.68
N PRO A 315 2.62 12.28 7.03
CA PRO A 315 2.16 13.28 8.00
C PRO A 315 0.89 14.03 7.58
N TRP A 316 0.63 14.11 6.28
CA TRP A 316 -0.60 14.65 5.70
C TRP A 316 -1.20 13.63 4.74
N ALA A 317 -2.40 13.13 5.05
CA ALA A 317 -3.16 12.21 4.20
C ALA A 317 -4.48 12.86 3.79
N PHE A 318 -4.89 12.67 2.54
CA PHE A 318 -6.13 13.27 2.02
C PHE A 318 -6.27 14.77 2.32
N LEU A 319 -5.16 15.51 2.26
CA LEU A 319 -5.03 16.96 2.49
C LEU A 319 -5.33 17.40 3.95
N GLU A 320 -5.32 16.49 4.90
CA GLU A 320 -5.52 16.75 6.33
C GLU A 320 -4.33 16.17 7.13
N PRO A 321 -4.00 16.71 8.33
CA PRO A 321 -3.00 16.11 9.19
C PRO A 321 -3.36 14.67 9.54
N HIS A 322 -2.41 13.75 9.35
CA HIS A 322 -2.59 12.33 9.59
C HIS A 322 -1.85 11.90 10.86
N ARG A 323 -2.61 11.33 11.80
CA ARG A 323 -2.13 11.06 13.15
C ARG A 323 -0.89 10.16 13.20
N ALA A 324 -0.82 9.11 12.36
CA ALA A 324 0.29 8.17 12.38
C ALA A 324 1.59 8.84 11.95
N GLY A 325 1.61 9.50 10.79
CA GLY A 325 2.79 10.22 10.31
C GLY A 325 3.20 11.40 11.20
N GLN A 326 2.22 12.14 11.77
CA GLN A 326 2.50 13.21 12.72
C GLN A 326 3.19 12.72 14.01
N ARG A 327 2.82 11.53 14.48
CA ARG A 327 3.48 10.91 15.64
C ARG A 327 4.93 10.58 15.38
N ILE A 328 5.27 10.13 14.17
CA ILE A 328 6.67 9.86 13.79
C ILE A 328 7.48 11.14 13.88
N LEU A 329 7.00 12.23 13.27
CA LEU A 329 7.68 13.53 13.32
C LEU A 329 7.84 14.04 14.77
N THR A 330 6.76 13.96 15.56
CA THR A 330 6.80 14.36 16.98
C THR A 330 7.78 13.52 17.79
N ALA A 331 7.84 12.20 17.56
CA ALA A 331 8.74 11.31 18.27
C ALA A 331 10.22 11.57 17.96
N LEU A 332 10.51 12.06 16.75
CA LEU A 332 11.85 12.42 16.30
C LEU A 332 12.19 13.92 16.47
N ASP A 333 11.26 14.69 17.02
CA ASP A 333 11.37 16.15 17.16
C ASP A 333 11.70 16.84 15.82
N LEU A 334 10.98 16.49 14.76
CA LEU A 334 11.16 16.98 13.40
C LEU A 334 9.93 17.75 12.90
N SER A 335 10.16 18.77 12.09
CA SER A 335 9.13 19.55 11.41
C SER A 335 9.45 19.74 9.93
N ILE A 336 8.60 19.18 9.06
CA ILE A 336 8.75 19.37 7.60
C ILE A 336 8.63 20.87 7.27
N GLU A 337 7.67 21.55 7.89
CA GLU A 337 7.34 22.96 7.57
C GLU A 337 8.44 23.93 8.02
N GLU A 338 8.99 23.74 9.21
CA GLU A 338 9.94 24.66 9.82
C GLU A 338 11.38 24.39 9.36
N GLU A 339 11.76 23.12 9.27
CA GLU A 339 13.12 22.72 8.90
C GLU A 339 13.31 22.62 7.38
N GLY A 340 12.22 22.60 6.62
CA GLY A 340 12.29 22.52 5.16
C GLY A 340 12.63 21.12 4.65
N LEU A 341 12.19 20.06 5.34
CA LEU A 341 12.49 18.67 5.01
C LEU A 341 11.76 18.19 3.76
N LEU A 342 12.33 17.21 3.09
CA LEU A 342 11.66 16.42 2.06
C LEU A 342 11.18 15.10 2.67
N ALA A 343 9.88 14.83 2.66
CA ALA A 343 9.31 13.56 3.10
C ALA A 343 8.77 12.75 1.91
N LEU A 344 9.29 11.53 1.72
CA LEU A 344 8.78 10.51 0.80
C LEU A 344 7.94 9.53 1.61
N THR A 345 6.70 9.28 1.20
CA THR A 345 5.77 8.48 2.01
C THR A 345 4.94 7.49 1.18
N GLY A 346 4.53 6.38 1.82
CA GLY A 346 3.58 5.38 1.32
C GLY A 346 2.20 5.49 1.98
N ASP A 347 1.56 4.35 2.29
CA ASP A 347 0.28 4.09 2.96
C ASP A 347 -0.96 4.59 2.19
N ILE A 348 -0.86 5.70 1.51
CA ILE A 348 -1.95 6.23 0.68
C ILE A 348 -1.68 5.89 -0.78
N HIS A 349 -2.49 4.98 -1.32
CA HIS A 349 -2.28 4.34 -2.62
C HIS A 349 -2.65 5.24 -3.80
N HIS A 350 -2.26 6.50 -3.74
CA HIS A 350 -2.27 7.43 -4.86
C HIS A 350 -1.09 8.40 -4.75
N TYR A 351 -0.82 9.14 -5.81
CA TYR A 351 0.19 10.18 -5.79
C TYR A 351 -0.40 11.51 -5.31
N CYS A 352 0.31 12.16 -4.38
CA CYS A 352 -0.04 13.51 -3.94
C CYS A 352 1.22 14.25 -3.49
N ARG A 353 1.47 15.44 -4.04
CA ARG A 353 2.56 16.32 -3.61
C ARG A 353 2.03 17.57 -2.94
N LEU A 354 2.53 17.84 -1.72
CA LEU A 354 2.17 18.98 -0.90
C LEU A 354 3.39 19.84 -0.60
N ALA A 355 3.29 21.14 -0.86
CA ALA A 355 4.19 22.11 -0.28
C ALA A 355 3.80 22.37 1.19
N LEU A 356 4.74 22.22 2.10
CA LEU A 356 4.54 22.34 3.54
C LEU A 356 5.55 23.34 4.12
N GLY A 357 5.15 24.60 4.22
CA GLY A 357 6.05 25.66 4.68
C GLY A 357 7.29 25.77 3.79
N ARG A 358 8.48 25.51 4.34
CA ARG A 358 9.74 25.46 3.59
C ARG A 358 10.05 24.08 3.02
N GLY A 359 9.32 23.03 3.44
CA GLY A 359 9.54 21.65 3.04
C GLY A 359 8.48 21.13 2.08
N MET A 360 8.57 19.85 1.79
CA MET A 360 7.72 19.15 0.82
C MET A 360 7.40 17.74 1.32
N GLN A 361 6.15 17.31 1.10
CA GLN A 361 5.77 15.91 1.23
C GLN A 361 5.36 15.36 -0.13
N VAL A 362 5.89 14.19 -0.46
CA VAL A 362 5.58 13.40 -1.65
C VAL A 362 5.02 12.05 -1.19
N THR A 363 3.72 11.87 -1.33
CA THR A 363 3.06 10.59 -1.09
C THR A 363 2.96 9.83 -2.39
N ALA A 364 3.50 8.61 -2.44
CA ALA A 364 3.58 7.81 -3.65
C ALA A 364 3.38 6.31 -3.38
N GLY A 365 2.20 5.95 -2.87
CA GLY A 365 1.79 4.58 -2.59
C GLY A 365 1.22 3.82 -3.79
N GLY A 366 1.66 4.15 -5.00
CA GLY A 366 1.16 3.54 -6.25
C GLY A 366 1.87 2.27 -6.69
N GLY A 367 2.61 1.60 -5.82
CA GLY A 367 3.47 0.46 -6.15
C GLY A 367 2.78 -0.86 -6.45
N GLY A 368 1.45 -0.93 -6.38
CA GLY A 368 0.73 -2.18 -6.72
C GLY A 368 -0.56 -2.42 -5.96
N ALA A 369 -0.73 -1.85 -4.77
CA ALA A 369 -1.95 -1.96 -3.98
C ALA A 369 -3.18 -1.34 -4.69
N PHE A 370 -4.38 -1.67 -4.19
CA PHE A 370 -5.61 -1.06 -4.71
C PHE A 370 -5.57 0.48 -4.59
N LEU A 371 -6.29 1.14 -5.48
CA LEU A 371 -6.25 2.60 -5.57
C LEU A 371 -6.98 3.27 -4.40
N HIS A 372 -6.40 4.34 -3.83
CA HIS A 372 -7.10 5.31 -2.99
C HIS A 372 -7.56 6.53 -3.81
N PRO A 373 -8.69 7.16 -3.42
CA PRO A 373 -9.22 8.31 -4.14
C PRO A 373 -8.49 9.61 -3.80
N ALA A 374 -8.44 10.54 -4.75
CA ALA A 374 -8.15 11.92 -4.43
C ALA A 374 -9.28 12.57 -3.62
N ARG A 375 -8.94 13.52 -2.74
CA ARG A 375 -9.94 14.30 -2.00
C ARG A 375 -10.75 15.19 -2.93
N MET A 376 -12.06 14.98 -3.02
CA MET A 376 -12.91 15.80 -3.91
C MET A 376 -13.39 17.09 -3.24
N ARG A 377 -13.78 17.04 -1.96
CA ARG A 377 -14.18 18.22 -1.21
C ARG A 377 -12.98 18.88 -0.53
N ARG A 378 -12.55 20.04 -1.05
CA ARG A 378 -11.26 20.68 -0.68
C ARG A 378 -11.40 22.03 0.01
N LYS A 379 -12.62 22.52 0.25
CA LYS A 379 -12.82 23.83 0.87
C LYS A 379 -12.20 23.90 2.27
N GLY A 380 -11.24 24.79 2.45
CA GLY A 380 -10.52 24.98 3.71
C GLY A 380 -9.37 23.97 3.96
N LEU A 381 -9.02 23.14 2.98
CA LEU A 381 -7.90 22.22 3.05
C LEU A 381 -6.67 22.77 2.30
N LYS A 382 -5.49 22.23 2.59
CA LYS A 382 -4.28 22.47 1.78
C LYS A 382 -4.56 22.04 0.33
N GLN A 383 -3.99 22.74 -0.63
CA GLN A 383 -4.12 22.38 -2.03
C GLN A 383 -2.90 21.58 -2.44
N PRO A 384 -3.05 20.43 -3.10
CA PRO A 384 -1.92 19.70 -3.65
C PRO A 384 -1.37 20.42 -4.89
N GLU A 385 -0.06 20.33 -5.08
CA GLU A 385 0.59 20.83 -6.28
C GLU A 385 0.43 19.84 -7.46
N ALA A 386 0.38 18.54 -7.15
CA ALA A 386 0.12 17.48 -8.12
C ALA A 386 -0.59 16.29 -7.46
N GLU A 387 -1.42 15.58 -8.23
CA GLU A 387 -2.14 14.37 -7.81
C GLU A 387 -2.34 13.40 -8.99
N PHE A 388 -2.35 12.09 -8.69
CA PHE A 388 -2.63 11.04 -9.67
C PHE A 388 -3.27 9.81 -8.99
N PRO A 389 -4.57 9.53 -9.22
CA PRO A 389 -5.51 10.29 -10.05
C PRO A 389 -5.91 11.62 -9.40
N GLY A 390 -6.39 12.55 -10.22
CA GLY A 390 -7.02 13.77 -9.74
C GLY A 390 -8.51 13.60 -9.39
N PRO A 391 -9.20 14.70 -9.02
CA PRO A 391 -10.58 14.63 -8.54
C PRO A 391 -11.61 14.18 -9.58
N LYS A 392 -11.41 14.54 -10.87
CA LYS A 392 -12.35 14.16 -11.94
C LYS A 392 -12.29 12.66 -12.22
N ALA A 393 -11.08 12.10 -12.32
CA ALA A 393 -10.89 10.67 -12.46
C ALA A 393 -11.47 9.93 -11.25
N THR A 394 -11.18 10.39 -10.03
CA THR A 394 -11.75 9.84 -8.80
C THR A 394 -13.27 9.84 -8.83
N PHE A 395 -13.91 10.92 -9.26
CA PHE A 395 -15.37 10.99 -9.39
C PHE A 395 -15.90 9.90 -10.33
N ARG A 396 -15.32 9.77 -11.53
CA ARG A 396 -15.74 8.75 -12.52
C ARG A 396 -15.56 7.33 -11.99
N ILE A 397 -14.44 7.04 -11.34
CA ILE A 397 -14.19 5.72 -10.73
C ILE A 397 -15.20 5.45 -9.62
N SER A 398 -15.54 6.44 -8.78
CA SER A 398 -16.51 6.29 -7.69
C SER A 398 -17.88 5.82 -8.18
N LEU A 399 -18.30 6.22 -9.40
CA LEU A 399 -19.56 5.78 -10.00
C LEU A 399 -19.63 4.26 -10.25
N LEU A 400 -18.48 3.58 -10.27
CA LEU A 400 -18.41 2.13 -10.45
C LEU A 400 -18.69 1.37 -9.14
N ALA A 401 -18.55 2.01 -7.97
CA ALA A 401 -18.64 1.35 -6.67
C ALA A 401 -19.94 0.54 -6.47
N PRO A 402 -21.16 1.06 -6.76
CA PRO A 402 -22.39 0.30 -6.58
C PRO A 402 -22.38 -1.00 -7.38
N TRP A 403 -21.95 -0.96 -8.64
CA TRP A 403 -21.93 -2.11 -9.53
C TRP A 403 -20.86 -3.15 -9.17
N GLN A 404 -19.70 -2.69 -8.68
CA GLN A 404 -18.63 -3.59 -8.25
C GLN A 404 -19.06 -4.37 -7.01
N ILE A 405 -19.72 -3.72 -6.06
CA ILE A 405 -20.25 -4.38 -4.86
C ILE A 405 -21.34 -5.37 -5.22
N VAL A 406 -22.33 -4.98 -6.02
CA VAL A 406 -23.41 -5.89 -6.47
C VAL A 406 -22.84 -7.17 -7.14
N ARG A 407 -21.78 -7.03 -7.92
CA ARG A 407 -21.11 -8.15 -8.59
C ARG A 407 -20.23 -9.01 -7.68
N GLY A 408 -20.16 -8.70 -6.38
CA GLY A 408 -19.34 -9.41 -5.40
C GLY A 408 -17.83 -9.25 -5.61
N ARG A 409 -17.38 -8.24 -6.34
CA ARG A 409 -15.96 -8.03 -6.63
C ARG A 409 -15.16 -7.58 -5.42
N ALA A 410 -15.81 -6.92 -4.47
CA ALA A 410 -15.27 -6.61 -3.16
C ALA A 410 -15.24 -7.83 -2.21
N GLY A 411 -15.83 -8.94 -2.63
CA GLY A 411 -16.13 -10.10 -1.80
C GLY A 411 -17.63 -10.23 -1.51
N TRP A 412 -18.03 -11.38 -0.98
CA TRP A 412 -19.45 -11.72 -0.77
C TRP A 412 -19.93 -11.48 0.66
N MET A 413 -19.11 -10.94 1.56
CA MET A 413 -19.48 -10.69 2.95
C MET A 413 -20.63 -9.69 3.09
N ILE A 414 -20.67 -8.65 2.24
CA ILE A 414 -21.77 -7.67 2.25
C ILE A 414 -23.09 -8.39 1.90
N HIS A 415 -23.09 -9.25 0.89
CA HIS A 415 -24.28 -10.01 0.51
C HIS A 415 -24.71 -10.99 1.61
N ALA A 416 -23.76 -11.67 2.24
CA ALA A 416 -24.03 -12.58 3.35
C ALA A 416 -24.58 -11.82 4.58
N ALA A 417 -24.01 -10.66 4.91
CA ALA A 417 -24.50 -9.83 6.01
C ALA A 417 -25.93 -9.32 5.75
N LEU A 418 -26.20 -8.86 4.52
CA LEU A 418 -27.55 -8.46 4.11
C LEU A 418 -28.54 -9.63 4.12
N LEU A 419 -28.11 -10.81 3.62
CA LEU A 419 -28.93 -12.02 3.71
C LEU A 419 -29.31 -12.34 5.14
N LEU A 420 -28.35 -12.33 6.06
CA LEU A 420 -28.60 -12.57 7.49
C LEU A 420 -29.48 -11.50 8.12
N ALA A 421 -29.29 -10.24 7.74
CA ALA A 421 -30.10 -9.12 8.24
C ALA A 421 -31.55 -9.19 7.76
N PHE A 422 -31.79 -9.63 6.52
CA PHE A 422 -33.12 -9.69 5.90
C PHE A 422 -33.87 -10.99 6.18
N LEU A 423 -33.16 -12.08 6.52
CA LEU A 423 -33.76 -13.40 6.74
C LEU A 423 -34.88 -13.40 7.81
N PRO A 424 -34.73 -12.75 9.00
CA PRO A 424 -35.79 -12.74 9.99
C PRO A 424 -37.10 -12.14 9.47
N GLU A 425 -37.02 -11.05 8.72
CA GLU A 425 -38.19 -10.36 8.18
C GLU A 425 -38.91 -11.23 7.12
N HIS A 426 -38.15 -11.88 6.22
CA HIS A 426 -38.73 -12.81 5.26
C HIS A 426 -39.42 -14.01 5.92
N LEU A 427 -38.84 -14.55 7.00
CA LEU A 427 -39.43 -15.65 7.76
C LEU A 427 -40.70 -15.21 8.48
N LEU A 428 -40.72 -14.03 9.13
CA LEU A 428 -41.89 -13.46 9.80
C LEU A 428 -43.02 -13.20 8.81
N SER A 429 -42.71 -12.65 7.62
CA SER A 429 -43.67 -12.44 6.55
C SER A 429 -44.35 -13.74 6.12
N ARG A 430 -43.58 -14.81 5.99
CA ARG A 430 -44.09 -16.13 5.61
C ARG A 430 -45.03 -16.71 6.69
N TRP A 431 -44.81 -16.42 7.96
CA TRP A 431 -45.65 -16.88 9.07
C TRP A 431 -46.83 -15.94 9.35
N GLY A 432 -47.08 -14.92 8.52
CA GLY A 432 -48.20 -14.03 8.61
C GLY A 432 -48.10 -12.97 9.72
N HIS A 433 -46.92 -12.76 10.29
CA HIS A 433 -46.69 -11.74 11.31
C HIS A 433 -46.44 -10.34 10.72
N PRO A 434 -46.71 -9.27 11.50
CA PRO A 434 -46.48 -7.91 11.04
C PRO A 434 -44.99 -7.68 10.70
N THR A 435 -44.68 -7.41 9.45
CA THR A 435 -43.31 -7.23 8.97
C THR A 435 -42.85 -5.78 9.02
N ALA A 436 -43.77 -4.80 9.16
CA ALA A 436 -43.41 -3.38 9.25
C ALA A 436 -42.52 -3.07 10.48
N THR A 437 -42.79 -3.71 11.63
CA THR A 437 -41.93 -3.56 12.82
C THR A 437 -40.53 -4.15 12.57
N ALA A 438 -40.43 -5.33 11.93
CA ALA A 438 -39.18 -5.93 11.58
C ALA A 438 -38.39 -5.05 10.60
N ALA A 439 -39.05 -4.47 9.59
CA ALA A 439 -38.45 -3.54 8.65
C ALA A 439 -37.85 -2.30 9.35
N VAL A 440 -38.58 -1.74 10.31
CA VAL A 440 -38.06 -0.60 11.11
C VAL A 440 -36.86 -1.00 11.94
N VAL A 441 -36.92 -2.13 12.64
CA VAL A 441 -35.80 -2.64 13.46
C VAL A 441 -34.54 -2.90 12.61
N THR A 442 -34.70 -3.59 11.47
CA THR A 442 -33.63 -3.83 10.52
C THR A 442 -33.06 -2.52 9.97
N GLY A 443 -33.94 -1.58 9.60
CA GLY A 443 -33.54 -0.26 9.11
C GLY A 443 -32.74 0.55 10.12
N VAL A 444 -33.15 0.54 11.39
CA VAL A 444 -32.43 1.21 12.50
C VAL A 444 -31.06 0.54 12.71
N ALA A 445 -31.00 -0.79 12.78
CA ALA A 445 -29.76 -1.51 12.97
C ALA A 445 -28.75 -1.23 11.84
N LEU A 446 -29.20 -1.26 10.57
CA LEU A 446 -28.38 -0.95 9.42
C LEU A 446 -27.99 0.54 9.35
N THR A 447 -28.85 1.45 9.80
CA THR A 447 -28.51 2.88 9.97
C THR A 447 -27.32 3.04 10.92
N LEU A 448 -27.38 2.40 12.10
CA LEU A 448 -26.31 2.46 13.09
C LEU A 448 -25.00 1.85 12.53
N LEU A 449 -25.09 0.75 11.81
CA LEU A 449 -23.93 0.11 11.17
C LEU A 449 -23.31 1.04 10.10
N LEU A 450 -24.11 1.59 9.19
CA LEU A 450 -23.63 2.52 8.17
C LEU A 450 -23.05 3.79 8.80
N ALA A 451 -23.69 4.33 9.84
CA ALA A 451 -23.18 5.48 10.59
C ALA A 451 -21.83 5.18 11.25
N ALA A 452 -21.64 3.97 11.80
CA ALA A 452 -20.38 3.54 12.37
C ALA A 452 -19.28 3.45 11.28
N ILE A 453 -19.55 2.79 10.16
CA ILE A 453 -18.63 2.67 9.03
C ILE A 453 -18.24 4.06 8.49
N GLY A 454 -19.19 4.97 8.30
CA GLY A 454 -18.91 6.34 7.84
C GLY A 454 -18.27 7.25 8.89
N GLY A 455 -18.00 6.75 10.10
CA GLY A 455 -17.39 7.52 11.18
C GLY A 455 -18.28 8.69 11.65
N ALA A 456 -19.59 8.49 11.71
CA ALA A 456 -20.59 9.52 12.05
C ALA A 456 -20.43 10.10 13.47
N TRP A 457 -19.74 9.39 14.37
CA TRP A 457 -19.43 9.81 15.74
C TRP A 457 -18.33 10.89 15.84
N LYS A 458 -17.58 11.14 14.76
CA LYS A 458 -16.60 12.24 14.71
C LYS A 458 -17.33 13.58 14.60
N LYS A 459 -16.77 14.66 15.20
CA LYS A 459 -17.39 16.02 15.17
C LYS A 459 -17.82 16.46 13.77
N SER A 460 -18.96 17.14 13.68
CA SER A 460 -19.49 17.78 12.45
C SER A 460 -19.91 16.85 11.30
N ARG A 461 -20.29 15.60 11.57
CA ARG A 461 -20.69 14.64 10.53
C ARG A 461 -22.20 14.38 10.43
N GLY A 462 -23.03 15.42 10.61
CA GLY A 462 -24.49 15.31 10.46
C GLY A 462 -24.93 14.78 9.08
N SER A 463 -24.18 15.09 8.01
CA SER A 463 -24.44 14.55 6.68
C SER A 463 -24.22 13.04 6.60
N VAL A 464 -23.26 12.48 7.34
CA VAL A 464 -23.04 11.02 7.41
C VAL A 464 -24.22 10.35 8.10
N TRP A 465 -24.73 10.93 9.19
CA TRP A 465 -25.95 10.46 9.85
C TRP A 465 -27.16 10.48 8.93
N ALA A 466 -27.35 11.58 8.19
CA ALA A 466 -28.46 11.69 7.23
C ALA A 466 -28.37 10.63 6.11
N MET A 467 -27.19 10.43 5.55
CA MET A 467 -26.97 9.39 4.54
C MET A 467 -27.15 7.97 5.12
N ALA A 468 -26.64 7.72 6.32
CA ALA A 468 -26.81 6.44 7.00
C ALA A 468 -28.27 6.14 7.29
N ALA A 469 -29.04 7.15 7.76
CA ALA A 469 -30.47 7.02 8.02
C ALA A 469 -31.27 6.75 6.74
N LEU A 470 -30.96 7.47 5.66
CA LEU A 470 -31.58 7.20 4.34
C LEU A 470 -31.24 5.79 3.84
N GLY A 471 -29.95 5.43 3.86
CA GLY A 471 -29.50 4.11 3.42
C GLY A 471 -30.07 2.98 4.25
N GLY A 472 -30.02 3.09 5.58
CA GLY A 472 -30.57 2.09 6.50
C GLY A 472 -32.10 1.97 6.40
N GLY A 473 -32.80 3.10 6.26
CA GLY A 473 -34.25 3.11 6.04
C GLY A 473 -34.63 2.40 4.72
N LEU A 474 -33.91 2.68 3.63
CA LEU A 474 -34.13 1.99 2.35
C LEU A 474 -33.81 0.49 2.49
N LEU A 475 -32.70 0.12 3.12
CA LEU A 475 -32.31 -1.27 3.35
C LEU A 475 -33.36 -2.03 4.15
N GLY A 476 -33.88 -1.44 5.23
CA GLY A 476 -34.96 -2.05 6.02
C GLY A 476 -36.28 -2.18 5.27
N ALA A 477 -36.57 -1.30 4.30
CA ALA A 477 -37.78 -1.36 3.50
C ALA A 477 -37.71 -2.45 2.37
N LEU A 478 -36.53 -2.87 1.93
CA LEU A 478 -36.38 -3.80 0.82
C LEU A 478 -37.06 -5.16 1.05
N PRO A 479 -36.77 -5.90 2.15
CA PRO A 479 -37.37 -7.21 2.36
C PRO A 479 -38.90 -7.10 2.56
N TYR A 480 -39.38 -5.99 3.17
CA TYR A 480 -40.83 -5.72 3.26
C TYR A 480 -41.45 -5.56 1.86
N ALA A 481 -40.88 -4.70 1.01
CA ALA A 481 -41.42 -4.42 -0.32
C ALA A 481 -41.39 -5.68 -1.22
N PHE A 482 -40.26 -6.37 -1.26
CA PHE A 482 -40.13 -7.60 -2.08
C PHE A 482 -40.93 -8.77 -1.50
N GLY A 483 -41.05 -8.88 -0.18
CA GLY A 483 -41.95 -9.84 0.47
C GLY A 483 -43.42 -9.62 0.10
N ARG A 484 -43.88 -8.36 0.01
CA ARG A 484 -45.24 -8.03 -0.47
C ARG A 484 -45.42 -8.42 -1.93
N LEU A 485 -44.41 -8.18 -2.78
CA LEU A 485 -44.42 -8.64 -4.19
C LEU A 485 -44.48 -10.16 -4.32
N ALA A 486 -43.73 -10.89 -3.48
CA ALA A 486 -43.83 -12.33 -3.41
C ALA A 486 -45.22 -12.81 -3.05
N GLY A 487 -45.89 -12.14 -2.08
CA GLY A 487 -47.28 -12.44 -1.72
C GLY A 487 -48.27 -12.20 -2.87
N VAL A 488 -48.04 -11.20 -3.72
CA VAL A 488 -48.82 -11.00 -4.95
C VAL A 488 -48.55 -12.12 -5.97
N ALA A 489 -47.27 -12.47 -6.16
CA ALA A 489 -46.88 -13.57 -7.08
C ALA A 489 -47.50 -14.93 -6.69
N HIS A 490 -47.60 -15.22 -5.42
CA HIS A 490 -48.31 -16.39 -4.91
C HIS A 490 -49.79 -16.39 -5.33
N ARG A 491 -50.48 -15.23 -5.25
CA ARG A 491 -51.92 -15.12 -5.60
C ARG A 491 -52.19 -15.35 -7.07
N ILE A 492 -51.24 -15.08 -7.93
CA ILE A 492 -51.31 -15.29 -9.39
C ILE A 492 -50.76 -16.66 -9.84
N GLY A 493 -50.46 -17.57 -8.89
CA GLY A 493 -50.07 -18.95 -9.17
C GLY A 493 -48.59 -19.23 -9.27
N VAL A 494 -47.70 -18.26 -8.92
CA VAL A 494 -46.26 -18.54 -8.83
C VAL A 494 -45.98 -19.45 -7.65
N HIS A 495 -45.17 -20.46 -7.83
CA HIS A 495 -44.83 -21.38 -6.74
C HIS A 495 -44.18 -20.62 -5.58
N PRO A 496 -44.61 -20.79 -4.33
CA PRO A 496 -44.17 -20.01 -3.17
C PRO A 496 -42.65 -19.94 -2.99
N LEU A 497 -41.95 -21.07 -3.11
CA LEU A 497 -40.51 -21.13 -2.96
C LEU A 497 -39.78 -20.24 -4.00
N PHE A 498 -40.21 -20.22 -5.25
CA PHE A 498 -39.60 -19.36 -6.26
C PHE A 498 -39.84 -17.88 -5.97
N ALA A 499 -41.04 -17.49 -5.54
CA ALA A 499 -41.36 -16.12 -5.21
C ALA A 499 -40.55 -15.64 -4.00
N ASP A 500 -40.41 -16.46 -2.96
CA ASP A 500 -39.66 -16.14 -1.74
C ASP A 500 -38.14 -16.04 -2.04
N VAL A 501 -37.56 -16.99 -2.78
CA VAL A 501 -36.15 -16.95 -3.18
C VAL A 501 -35.87 -15.75 -4.07
N ALA A 502 -36.75 -15.44 -5.02
CA ALA A 502 -36.60 -14.24 -5.87
C ALA A 502 -36.66 -12.95 -5.04
N ALA A 503 -37.62 -12.83 -4.11
CA ALA A 503 -37.76 -11.67 -3.24
C ALA A 503 -36.53 -11.48 -2.33
N MET A 504 -36.00 -12.56 -1.75
CA MET A 504 -34.77 -12.52 -0.96
C MET A 504 -33.58 -12.11 -1.82
N SER A 505 -33.41 -12.70 -2.98
CA SER A 505 -32.32 -12.37 -3.90
C SER A 505 -32.38 -10.90 -4.32
N LEU A 506 -33.56 -10.41 -4.73
CA LEU A 506 -33.77 -9.01 -5.08
C LEU A 506 -33.47 -8.07 -3.89
N SER A 507 -33.89 -8.44 -2.67
CA SER A 507 -33.57 -7.67 -1.46
C SER A 507 -32.07 -7.56 -1.24
N VAL A 508 -31.33 -8.68 -1.33
CA VAL A 508 -29.89 -8.72 -1.09
C VAL A 508 -29.11 -7.94 -2.16
N PHE A 509 -29.40 -8.15 -3.44
CA PHE A 509 -28.67 -7.46 -4.52
C PHE A 509 -29.00 -5.96 -4.58
N SER A 510 -30.29 -5.58 -4.37
CA SER A 510 -30.67 -4.17 -4.24
C SER A 510 -30.04 -3.54 -3.01
N GLY A 511 -29.96 -4.27 -1.91
CA GLY A 511 -29.27 -3.84 -0.71
C GLY A 511 -27.77 -3.62 -0.92
N ALA A 512 -27.11 -4.53 -1.62
CA ALA A 512 -25.70 -4.40 -2.01
C ALA A 512 -25.47 -3.15 -2.88
N PHE A 513 -26.40 -2.84 -3.79
CA PHE A 513 -26.37 -1.60 -4.58
C PHE A 513 -26.46 -0.36 -3.70
N ILE A 514 -27.40 -0.34 -2.74
CA ILE A 514 -27.58 0.80 -1.80
C ILE A 514 -26.32 0.99 -0.94
N VAL A 515 -25.71 -0.07 -0.45
CA VAL A 515 -24.43 0.00 0.27
C VAL A 515 -23.34 0.58 -0.63
N GLY A 516 -23.28 0.19 -1.89
CA GLY A 516 -22.35 0.74 -2.87
C GLY A 516 -22.59 2.23 -3.14
N VAL A 517 -23.84 2.67 -3.24
CA VAL A 517 -24.20 4.10 -3.35
C VAL A 517 -23.78 4.86 -2.08
N TYR A 518 -23.93 4.26 -0.92
CA TYR A 518 -23.48 4.86 0.34
C TYR A 518 -21.95 5.07 0.35
N PHE A 519 -21.15 4.07 -0.03
CA PHE A 519 -19.70 4.21 -0.14
C PHE A 519 -19.29 5.25 -1.19
N MET A 520 -19.95 5.24 -2.35
CA MET A 520 -19.74 6.27 -3.36
C MET A 520 -19.99 7.67 -2.79
N ALA A 521 -21.10 7.87 -2.07
CA ALA A 521 -21.44 9.15 -1.46
C ALA A 521 -20.44 9.59 -0.38
N LEU A 522 -19.94 8.66 0.46
CA LEU A 522 -18.89 8.93 1.44
C LEU A 522 -17.64 9.46 0.75
N THR A 523 -17.19 8.79 -0.31
CA THR A 523 -16.03 9.20 -1.10
C THR A 523 -16.23 10.59 -1.71
N MET A 524 -17.37 10.84 -2.36
CA MET A 524 -17.68 12.13 -2.99
C MET A 524 -17.77 13.30 -1.99
N LEU A 525 -18.18 13.04 -0.77
CA LEU A 525 -18.23 14.04 0.29
C LEU A 525 -16.92 14.15 1.07
N GLY A 526 -15.93 13.29 0.77
CA GLY A 526 -14.63 13.26 1.42
C GLY A 526 -14.66 12.72 2.84
N PHE A 527 -15.57 11.79 3.11
CA PHE A 527 -15.60 11.01 4.35
C PHE A 527 -15.16 9.59 4.05
N ALA A 528 -14.44 8.95 4.97
CA ALA A 528 -14.06 7.55 4.89
C ALA A 528 -13.57 7.15 3.47
N SER A 529 -12.56 7.85 2.98
CA SER A 529 -12.05 7.69 1.60
C SER A 529 -11.51 6.28 1.34
N ASP A 530 -10.91 5.66 2.36
CA ASP A 530 -10.28 4.35 2.26
C ASP A 530 -11.32 3.25 2.11
N GLU A 531 -12.37 3.27 2.91
CA GLU A 531 -13.46 2.29 2.88
C GLU A 531 -14.29 2.39 1.58
N GLY A 532 -14.31 3.58 0.96
CA GLY A 532 -15.05 3.80 -0.30
C GLY A 532 -14.38 3.16 -1.52
N PHE A 533 -13.05 3.11 -1.55
CA PHE A 533 -12.27 2.63 -2.70
C PHE A 533 -11.67 1.22 -2.52
N GLY A 534 -11.34 0.80 -1.28
CA GLY A 534 -10.87 -0.55 -1.00
C GLY A 534 -11.71 -1.65 -1.66
N PRO A 535 -13.07 -1.57 -1.61
CA PRO A 535 -13.94 -2.53 -2.28
C PRO A 535 -13.80 -2.61 -3.80
N LEU A 536 -13.25 -1.60 -4.44
CA LEU A 536 -13.11 -1.58 -5.90
C LEU A 536 -11.95 -2.43 -6.38
N ALA A 537 -10.93 -2.66 -5.56
CA ALA A 537 -9.66 -3.30 -5.92
C ALA A 537 -9.16 -2.78 -7.28
N HIS A 538 -9.13 -1.44 -7.43
CA HIS A 538 -8.91 -0.79 -8.72
C HIS A 538 -7.44 -0.89 -9.13
N PRO A 539 -7.11 -1.46 -10.30
CA PRO A 539 -5.73 -1.73 -10.71
C PRO A 539 -4.99 -0.51 -11.27
N GLY A 540 -5.68 0.56 -11.62
CA GLY A 540 -5.13 1.71 -12.34
C GLY A 540 -4.29 2.65 -11.50
N TYR A 541 -3.70 3.64 -12.18
CA TYR A 541 -2.92 4.75 -11.60
C TYR A 541 -1.71 4.29 -10.81
N LYS A 542 -0.96 3.31 -11.36
CA LYS A 542 0.27 2.83 -10.75
C LYS A 542 1.44 3.73 -11.11
N HIS A 543 2.34 3.93 -10.12
CA HIS A 543 3.47 4.83 -10.26
C HIS A 543 4.57 4.52 -9.25
N PHE A 544 5.75 5.05 -9.53
CA PHE A 544 6.89 5.12 -8.62
C PHE A 544 7.59 6.48 -8.78
N VAL A 545 8.53 6.80 -7.92
CA VAL A 545 9.31 8.04 -7.99
C VAL A 545 10.77 7.70 -8.25
N ARG A 546 11.34 8.23 -9.34
CA ARG A 546 12.79 8.20 -9.57
C ARG A 546 13.40 9.50 -9.09
N LEU A 547 14.27 9.42 -8.12
CA LEU A 547 15.00 10.56 -7.58
C LEU A 547 16.35 10.69 -8.25
N ARG A 548 16.77 11.92 -8.53
CA ARG A 548 18.15 12.26 -8.89
C ARG A 548 18.70 13.21 -7.83
N ILE A 549 19.66 12.73 -7.07
CA ILE A 549 20.38 13.51 -6.06
C ILE A 549 21.62 14.08 -6.72
N LYS A 550 21.73 15.40 -6.77
CA LYS A 550 22.91 16.07 -7.31
C LYS A 550 24.14 15.73 -6.50
N ARG A 551 25.28 15.64 -7.18
CA ARG A 551 26.55 15.26 -6.58
C ARG A 551 26.90 16.10 -5.34
N ASP A 552 26.64 17.38 -5.35
CA ASP A 552 26.91 18.30 -4.24
C ASP A 552 25.83 18.32 -3.14
N GLY A 553 24.74 17.54 -3.32
CA GLY A 553 23.62 17.49 -2.38
C GLY A 553 22.75 18.75 -2.31
N SER A 554 22.96 19.72 -3.21
CA SER A 554 22.21 20.98 -3.21
C SER A 554 20.76 20.84 -3.69
N LEU A 555 20.50 19.82 -4.51
CA LEU A 555 19.22 19.60 -5.19
C LEU A 555 18.86 18.13 -5.26
N VAL A 556 17.62 17.83 -4.94
CA VAL A 556 16.94 16.55 -5.22
C VAL A 556 15.86 16.81 -6.26
N GLU A 557 15.94 16.13 -7.39
CA GLU A 557 14.89 16.14 -8.43
C GLU A 557 14.08 14.84 -8.32
N GLY A 558 12.77 14.95 -8.40
CA GLY A 558 11.87 13.80 -8.43
C GLY A 558 11.10 13.71 -9.74
N PHE A 559 11.11 12.53 -10.34
CA PHE A 559 10.39 12.18 -11.55
C PHE A 559 9.38 11.10 -11.19
N VAL A 560 8.10 11.44 -11.24
CA VAL A 560 7.01 10.51 -10.96
C VAL A 560 6.59 9.87 -12.27
N ILE A 561 6.81 8.57 -12.37
CA ILE A 561 6.61 7.79 -13.58
C ILE A 561 5.49 6.78 -13.34
N GLY A 562 4.51 6.71 -14.24
CA GLY A 562 3.36 5.85 -14.02
C GLY A 562 2.59 5.48 -15.28
N LYS A 563 1.52 4.70 -15.09
CA LYS A 563 0.52 4.33 -16.11
C LYS A 563 -0.88 4.50 -15.53
N VAL A 564 -1.82 4.94 -16.38
CA VAL A 564 -3.25 5.03 -16.00
C VAL A 564 -3.85 3.64 -15.90
N ASP A 565 -3.65 2.79 -16.89
CA ASP A 565 -4.02 1.37 -16.88
C ASP A 565 -2.76 0.50 -17.03
N PRO A 566 -2.14 0.04 -15.94
CA PRO A 566 -0.88 -0.70 -16.00
C PRO A 566 -1.00 -2.02 -16.73
N LEU A 567 -2.20 -2.58 -16.85
CA LEU A 567 -2.47 -3.87 -17.50
C LEU A 567 -2.84 -3.72 -18.99
N ASP A 568 -2.99 -2.50 -19.47
CA ASP A 568 -3.11 -2.23 -20.90
C ASP A 568 -1.71 -2.11 -21.50
N PRO A 569 -1.31 -3.00 -22.43
CA PRO A 569 -0.02 -2.90 -23.09
C PRO A 569 0.12 -1.63 -23.94
N ASP A 570 -0.99 -1.10 -24.44
CA ASP A 570 -1.04 0.09 -25.30
C ASP A 570 -1.10 1.40 -24.50
N ASP A 571 -1.39 1.35 -23.18
CA ASP A 571 -1.35 2.54 -22.33
C ASP A 571 0.08 3.04 -22.17
N PRO A 572 0.40 4.31 -22.53
CA PRO A 572 1.76 4.82 -22.49
C PRO A 572 2.27 4.98 -21.04
N VAL A 573 3.57 4.85 -20.86
CA VAL A 573 4.21 5.29 -19.61
C VAL A 573 4.29 6.82 -19.63
N VAL A 574 3.79 7.45 -18.58
CA VAL A 574 3.66 8.91 -18.48
C VAL A 574 4.58 9.50 -17.42
N LEU A 575 5.02 10.73 -17.66
CA LEU A 575 5.58 11.58 -16.62
C LEU A 575 4.41 12.23 -15.86
N VAL A 576 4.09 11.68 -14.70
CA VAL A 576 2.97 12.14 -13.86
C VAL A 576 3.26 13.51 -13.27
N ASP A 577 4.48 13.68 -12.75
CA ASP A 577 4.94 14.94 -12.15
C ASP A 577 6.46 15.02 -12.20
N ARG A 578 6.99 16.23 -12.15
CA ARG A 578 8.39 16.53 -11.94
C ARG A 578 8.51 17.66 -10.95
N TRP A 579 9.39 17.50 -9.97
CA TRP A 579 9.59 18.49 -8.93
C TRP A 579 11.06 18.58 -8.52
N GLU A 580 11.39 19.68 -7.89
CA GLU A 580 12.69 19.98 -7.33
C GLU A 580 12.56 20.34 -5.87
N TRP A 581 13.41 19.76 -5.03
CA TRP A 581 13.58 20.16 -3.66
C TRP A 581 15.02 20.63 -3.48
N LYS A 582 15.18 21.90 -3.07
CA LYS A 582 16.48 22.49 -2.76
C LYS A 582 16.72 22.38 -1.27
N ARG A 583 17.90 21.87 -0.91
CA ARG A 583 18.31 21.83 0.47
C ARG A 583 18.20 23.24 1.08
N PRO A 584 17.53 23.40 2.24
CA PRO A 584 17.49 24.68 2.93
C PRO A 584 18.90 25.13 3.29
N THR A 585 19.27 26.31 2.84
CA THR A 585 20.47 27.00 3.34
C THR A 585 20.05 27.92 4.47
N LYS A 586 20.85 28.00 5.55
CA LYS A 586 20.58 29.02 6.56
C LYS A 586 20.55 30.38 5.89
N GLN A 587 19.53 31.17 6.20
CA GLN A 587 19.64 32.62 6.05
C GLN A 587 20.66 33.08 7.10
N PRO A 588 21.65 33.89 6.69
CA PRO A 588 22.68 34.40 7.60
C PRO A 588 22.09 35.25 8.72
#